data_b0723dcf6eda95707dda3f3855f484b1
#
_entry.id   b0723dcf6eda95707dda3f3855f484b1
#
_cell.length_a   1.000
_cell.length_b   1.000
_cell.length_c   1.000
_cell.angle_alpha   90.00
_cell.angle_beta   90.00
_cell.angle_gamma   90.00
#
_symmetry.space_group_name_H-M   'P 1'
#
loop_
_entity.id
_entity.type
_entity.pdbx_description
1 polymer ?
#
loop_
_entity_poly.entity_id
_entity_poly.type
_entity_poly.pdbx_seq_one_letter_code
_entity_poly.pdbx_strand_id
1 'polypeptide(L)'
;MGKNNSNKPNKNNKNKVNHKSNSNKNSKNNVNNKRKQVGGNVKNIITENMYNLNNSSDISKGHLDNSLNKGNKNNKGNGGNRGNKGNVGNNNENKSYIINSNFKTNGPIIAFGDLHGDWNSTINLLLKANLIKKGPFGRWVWTGKNTFLVQVGDQVDRKSRSNSNKDEASELKIMKFMDQLHKQAVKENGAVLSLIGNHELMNTLGDFSYASPESIKSFGDKEGIGRLEAFRPGGWLAKYMANNRYSNVRVNDWLFIHGGINLKVAENYSLNEINYLIREYLLGNISKDDPKVDFLLH
;
A
#
# COMPACT_ATOMS: atom_id res chain seq x y z
N MET A 1 60.98 11.97 44.02
CA MET A 1 61.16 10.90 44.99
C MET A 1 60.13 9.87 44.71
N GLY A 2 60.31 8.79 44.03
CA GLY A 2 61.07 7.57 44.33
C GLY A 2 60.07 6.51 44.72
N LYS A 3 59.94 5.41 44.22
CA LYS A 3 60.56 4.24 43.59
C LYS A 3 59.50 3.17 43.44
N ASN A 4 59.36 2.53 42.29
CA ASN A 4 59.76 1.15 41.94
C ASN A 4 59.31 0.01 42.87
N ASN A 5 58.64 -1.00 42.27
CA ASN A 5 59.05 -2.38 41.97
C ASN A 5 57.81 -3.24 41.71
N SER A 6 57.68 -3.82 40.53
CA SER A 6 58.13 -5.10 39.93
C SER A 6 57.77 -6.34 40.77
N ASN A 7 56.99 -7.25 40.19
CA ASN A 7 57.38 -8.62 39.90
C ASN A 7 56.30 -9.48 39.21
N LYS A 8 56.71 -10.08 38.08
CA LYS A 8 56.18 -11.31 37.48
C LYS A 8 56.88 -12.55 38.18
N PRO A 9 56.61 -13.79 37.76
CA PRO A 9 55.55 -14.61 37.19
C PRO A 9 55.34 -15.97 37.90
N ASN A 10 54.41 -16.82 37.49
CA ASN A 10 54.59 -18.29 37.37
C ASN A 10 53.31 -19.00 36.89
N LYS A 11 53.38 -19.63 35.75
CA LYS A 11 53.57 -21.03 35.34
C LYS A 11 52.39 -21.99 35.55
N ASN A 12 51.92 -22.47 34.39
CA ASN A 12 51.62 -23.86 34.01
C ASN A 12 50.61 -24.67 34.82
N ASN A 13 49.52 -25.07 34.17
CA ASN A 13 49.27 -26.51 34.07
C ASN A 13 48.50 -26.90 32.79
N LYS A 14 49.14 -27.82 32.05
CA LYS A 14 48.53 -28.57 30.95
C LYS A 14 47.73 -29.70 31.54
N ASN A 15 46.51 -29.93 31.00
CA ASN A 15 46.04 -31.32 30.90
C ASN A 15 45.25 -31.52 29.62
N LYS A 16 45.76 -32.53 28.94
CA LYS A 16 45.26 -33.18 27.72
C LYS A 16 44.04 -34.04 27.99
N VAL A 17 43.41 -34.41 26.85
CA VAL A 17 42.71 -35.70 26.58
C VAL A 17 41.19 -35.58 26.55
N ASN A 18 40.45 -35.89 25.54
CA ASN A 18 40.38 -36.93 24.54
C ASN A 18 39.20 -36.70 23.59
N HIS A 19 39.43 -37.08 22.35
CA HIS A 19 38.42 -37.28 21.31
C HIS A 19 37.32 -38.24 21.70
N LYS A 20 36.05 -37.88 21.37
CA LYS A 20 35.09 -38.84 20.81
C LYS A 20 34.16 -38.13 19.83
N SER A 21 34.33 -38.48 18.58
CA SER A 21 33.42 -38.29 17.48
C SER A 21 32.09 -38.98 17.78
N ASN A 22 30.98 -38.23 17.66
CA ASN A 22 29.69 -38.88 17.39
C ASN A 22 28.90 -38.01 16.42
N SER A 23 28.67 -38.60 15.29
CA SER A 23 27.87 -38.11 14.17
C SER A 23 26.44 -37.77 14.57
N ASN A 24 26.03 -36.56 14.31
CA ASN A 24 24.61 -36.18 14.37
C ASN A 24 24.08 -35.85 12.98
N LYS A 25 23.52 -36.88 12.32
CA LYS A 25 22.79 -36.79 11.05
C LYS A 25 21.29 -36.58 11.24
N ASN A 26 20.82 -35.78 12.20
CA ASN A 26 19.36 -35.65 12.42
C ASN A 26 18.82 -34.20 12.60
N SER A 27 19.59 -33.17 12.24
CA SER A 27 19.10 -31.79 12.39
C SER A 27 18.59 -31.09 11.12
N LYS A 28 18.67 -31.73 9.94
CA LYS A 28 18.23 -31.10 8.68
C LYS A 28 16.74 -31.25 8.36
N ASN A 29 16.05 -32.23 8.93
CA ASN A 29 14.62 -32.45 8.59
C ASN A 29 13.63 -31.63 9.43
N ASN A 30 14.05 -31.05 10.57
CA ASN A 30 13.13 -30.29 11.43
C ASN A 30 13.03 -28.78 11.06
N VAL A 31 14.02 -28.26 10.34
CA VAL A 31 14.01 -26.85 9.91
C VAL A 31 13.09 -26.64 8.71
N ASN A 32 13.00 -27.63 7.80
CA ASN A 32 12.13 -27.53 6.62
C ASN A 32 10.63 -27.66 6.93
N ASN A 33 10.25 -28.41 7.97
CA ASN A 33 8.86 -28.53 8.39
C ASN A 33 8.33 -27.27 9.12
N LYS A 34 9.17 -26.58 9.90
CA LYS A 34 8.79 -25.29 10.50
C LYS A 34 8.65 -24.18 9.46
N ARG A 35 9.48 -24.17 8.41
CA ARG A 35 9.35 -23.16 7.33
C ARG A 35 8.06 -23.35 6.52
N LYS A 36 7.59 -24.59 6.28
CA LYS A 36 6.31 -24.83 5.58
C LYS A 36 5.09 -24.40 6.39
N GLN A 37 5.12 -24.54 7.73
CA GLN A 37 3.98 -24.14 8.57
C GLN A 37 3.85 -22.61 8.72
N VAL A 38 4.96 -21.88 8.82
CA VAL A 38 4.93 -20.41 8.96
C VAL A 38 4.50 -19.75 7.64
N GLY A 39 4.97 -20.25 6.49
CA GLY A 39 4.56 -19.75 5.18
C GLY A 39 3.09 -20.06 4.84
N GLY A 40 2.53 -21.17 5.32
CA GLY A 40 1.12 -21.52 5.14
C GLY A 40 0.17 -20.59 5.89
N ASN A 41 0.47 -20.26 7.15
CA ASN A 41 -0.38 -19.40 7.96
C ASN A 41 -0.42 -17.94 7.47
N VAL A 42 0.71 -17.40 7.01
CA VAL A 42 0.75 -16.03 6.47
C VAL A 42 0.00 -15.95 5.13
N LYS A 43 0.16 -16.94 4.24
CA LYS A 43 -0.61 -17.01 2.99
C LYS A 43 -2.11 -17.12 3.24
N ASN A 44 -2.55 -17.95 4.18
CA ASN A 44 -3.97 -18.12 4.49
C ASN A 44 -4.60 -16.85 5.08
N ILE A 45 -3.92 -16.17 6.00
CA ILE A 45 -4.38 -14.89 6.56
C ILE A 45 -4.48 -13.82 5.46
N ILE A 46 -3.55 -13.79 4.52
CA ILE A 46 -3.54 -12.86 3.39
C ILE A 46 -4.64 -13.21 2.39
N THR A 47 -4.84 -14.49 2.07
CA THR A 47 -5.85 -14.96 1.11
C THR A 47 -7.28 -14.74 1.63
N GLU A 48 -7.57 -15.05 2.90
CA GLU A 48 -8.88 -14.76 3.51
C GLU A 48 -9.19 -13.25 3.56
N ASN A 49 -8.19 -12.41 3.83
CA ASN A 49 -8.38 -10.96 3.81
C ASN A 49 -8.56 -10.39 2.39
N MET A 50 -7.98 -11.01 1.36
CA MET A 50 -8.20 -10.63 -0.04
C MET A 50 -9.59 -11.07 -0.55
N TYR A 51 -10.08 -12.24 -0.13
CA TYR A 51 -11.43 -12.70 -0.49
C TYR A 51 -12.53 -11.76 0.04
N ASN A 52 -12.33 -11.22 1.23
CA ASN A 52 -13.26 -10.26 1.84
C ASN A 52 -13.16 -8.85 1.21
N LEU A 53 -12.07 -8.52 0.51
CA LEU A 53 -11.92 -7.25 -0.21
C LEU A 53 -12.50 -7.32 -1.63
N ASN A 54 -12.39 -8.46 -2.30
CA ASN A 54 -12.93 -8.65 -3.65
C ASN A 54 -14.47 -8.70 -3.68
N ASN A 55 -15.11 -9.09 -2.59
CA ASN A 55 -16.58 -9.04 -2.45
C ASN A 55 -17.12 -7.64 -2.11
N SER A 56 -16.26 -6.62 -1.97
CA SER A 56 -16.65 -5.23 -1.73
C SER A 56 -16.62 -4.34 -2.98
N SER A 57 -16.46 -4.92 -4.17
CA SER A 57 -16.49 -4.20 -5.46
C SER A 57 -17.84 -3.59 -5.81
N ASP A 58 -18.89 -3.85 -5.02
CA ASP A 58 -20.22 -3.28 -5.25
C ASP A 58 -20.46 -1.88 -4.64
N ILE A 59 -19.48 -1.31 -3.91
CA ILE A 59 -19.67 -0.03 -3.21
C ILE A 59 -19.32 1.19 -4.08
N SER A 60 -18.68 1.00 -5.24
CA SER A 60 -18.39 2.12 -6.17
C SER A 60 -19.57 2.56 -7.05
N LYS A 61 -20.75 1.96 -6.89
CA LYS A 61 -21.95 2.29 -7.68
C LYS A 61 -22.87 3.35 -7.06
N GLY A 62 -22.54 3.92 -5.94
CA GLY A 62 -23.35 4.92 -5.25
C GLY A 62 -22.81 6.33 -5.40
N HIS A 63 -23.27 7.05 -6.37
CA HIS A 63 -23.31 8.48 -6.70
C HIS A 63 -22.54 8.86 -7.96
N LEU A 64 -23.05 8.38 -9.09
CA LEU A 64 -22.87 9.08 -10.37
C LEU A 64 -23.99 10.11 -10.49
N ASP A 65 -23.59 11.37 -10.41
CA ASP A 65 -24.48 12.49 -10.71
C ASP A 65 -24.90 12.45 -12.20
N ASN A 66 -26.17 12.14 -12.46
CA ASN A 66 -26.80 12.01 -13.77
C ASN A 66 -27.14 13.37 -14.39
N SER A 67 -26.31 14.40 -14.28
CA SER A 67 -26.63 15.74 -14.73
C SER A 67 -25.99 16.24 -16.03
N LEU A 68 -25.31 15.36 -16.81
CA LEU A 68 -24.78 15.77 -18.12
C LEU A 68 -25.15 14.78 -19.24
N ASN A 69 -26.44 14.68 -19.57
CA ASN A 69 -26.91 14.34 -20.92
C ASN A 69 -28.42 14.56 -21.06
N LYS A 70 -28.85 15.84 -21.14
CA LYS A 70 -30.09 16.23 -21.78
C LYS A 70 -29.73 17.07 -23.01
N GLY A 71 -29.61 16.41 -24.12
CA GLY A 71 -29.37 17.06 -25.39
C GLY A 71 -29.78 16.18 -26.56
N ASN A 72 -30.98 16.41 -27.06
CA ASN A 72 -31.47 16.09 -28.39
C ASN A 72 -31.98 14.68 -28.72
N LYS A 73 -33.25 14.48 -28.43
CA LYS A 73 -34.10 13.58 -29.21
C LYS A 73 -34.80 14.42 -30.29
N ASN A 74 -34.46 14.20 -31.55
CA ASN A 74 -35.39 14.26 -32.70
C ASN A 74 -34.64 13.83 -33.96
N ASN A 75 -34.84 12.60 -34.43
CA ASN A 75 -35.17 12.38 -35.84
C ASN A 75 -35.74 10.96 -36.03
N LYS A 76 -36.98 10.94 -36.49
CA LYS A 76 -37.63 9.76 -37.05
C LYS A 76 -37.12 9.57 -38.48
N GLY A 77 -36.75 8.34 -38.83
CA GLY A 77 -36.45 7.93 -40.22
C GLY A 77 -36.64 6.43 -40.37
N ASN A 78 -37.69 6.08 -41.03
CA ASN A 78 -38.19 4.76 -41.39
C ASN A 78 -37.33 4.15 -42.52
N GLY A 79 -37.16 2.83 -42.57
CA GLY A 79 -36.68 2.17 -43.79
C GLY A 79 -35.98 0.81 -43.53
N GLY A 80 -36.64 -0.27 -43.84
CA GLY A 80 -36.26 -1.64 -43.62
C GLY A 80 -35.15 -2.19 -44.56
N ASN A 81 -34.65 -3.25 -44.28
CA ASN A 81 -34.63 -4.57 -44.94
C ASN A 81 -33.28 -5.34 -44.79
N ARG A 82 -33.44 -6.59 -44.39
CA ARG A 82 -32.71 -7.82 -44.76
C ARG A 82 -31.18 -7.91 -44.57
N GLY A 83 -30.80 -8.73 -43.58
CA GLY A 83 -30.01 -9.94 -43.78
C GLY A 83 -28.53 -9.79 -44.11
N ASN A 84 -27.68 -9.99 -43.09
CA ASN A 84 -26.51 -10.85 -43.31
C ASN A 84 -26.01 -11.43 -41.97
N LYS A 85 -25.89 -12.76 -41.91
CA LYS A 85 -25.18 -13.47 -40.83
C LYS A 85 -23.69 -13.26 -41.04
N GLY A 86 -23.06 -12.59 -40.12
CA GLY A 86 -21.62 -12.38 -40.14
C GLY A 86 -21.09 -12.18 -38.75
N ASN A 87 -20.40 -13.21 -38.26
CA ASN A 87 -19.31 -13.20 -37.28
C ASN A 87 -19.52 -12.35 -36.02
N VAL A 88 -19.92 -13.00 -34.95
CA VAL A 88 -19.79 -12.44 -33.59
C VAL A 88 -18.30 -12.41 -33.24
N GLY A 89 -17.64 -11.35 -33.66
CA GLY A 89 -16.34 -10.97 -33.11
C GLY A 89 -16.53 -10.67 -31.63
N ASN A 90 -15.89 -11.45 -30.79
CA ASN A 90 -15.75 -11.21 -29.38
C ASN A 90 -14.96 -9.91 -29.19
N ASN A 91 -15.62 -8.78 -29.27
CA ASN A 91 -15.08 -7.49 -28.82
C ASN A 91 -15.18 -7.52 -27.27
N ASN A 92 -14.22 -8.18 -26.62
CA ASN A 92 -13.83 -7.82 -25.29
C ASN A 92 -13.24 -6.40 -25.37
N GLU A 93 -14.10 -5.41 -25.42
CA GLU A 93 -13.74 -4.04 -25.10
C GLU A 93 -13.18 -4.09 -23.68
N ASN A 94 -11.84 -3.94 -23.58
CA ASN A 94 -11.15 -3.60 -22.35
C ASN A 94 -11.82 -2.32 -21.81
N LYS A 95 -12.80 -2.47 -20.94
CA LYS A 95 -13.35 -1.40 -20.15
C LYS A 95 -12.21 -0.93 -19.25
N SER A 96 -11.46 0.06 -19.74
CA SER A 96 -10.54 0.83 -18.95
C SER A 96 -11.31 1.37 -17.77
N TYR A 97 -11.11 0.79 -16.58
CA TYR A 97 -11.65 1.32 -15.34
C TYR A 97 -10.93 2.63 -15.04
N ILE A 98 -11.48 3.73 -15.51
CA ILE A 98 -11.02 5.06 -15.14
C ILE A 98 -11.28 5.19 -13.65
N ILE A 99 -10.21 5.25 -12.87
CA ILE A 99 -10.30 5.54 -11.43
C ILE A 99 -10.76 7.00 -11.34
N ASN A 100 -11.94 7.22 -10.81
CA ASN A 100 -12.37 8.58 -10.52
C ASN A 100 -11.50 9.17 -9.41
N SER A 101 -10.66 10.13 -9.75
CA SER A 101 -9.80 10.87 -8.82
C SER A 101 -10.31 12.29 -8.55
N ASN A 102 -11.50 12.64 -9.07
CA ASN A 102 -12.12 13.93 -8.85
C ASN A 102 -13.37 13.78 -7.97
N PHE A 103 -13.33 14.42 -6.83
CA PHE A 103 -14.38 14.35 -5.81
C PHE A 103 -15.00 15.71 -5.56
N LYS A 104 -16.25 15.72 -5.13
CA LYS A 104 -16.97 16.91 -4.66
C LYS A 104 -17.52 16.64 -3.28
N THR A 105 -17.41 17.62 -2.39
CA THR A 105 -17.97 17.57 -1.04
C THR A 105 -18.40 18.94 -0.56
N ASN A 106 -19.44 18.97 0.25
CA ASN A 106 -19.84 20.14 1.05
C ASN A 106 -19.32 20.03 2.50
N GLY A 107 -18.66 18.90 2.83
CA GLY A 107 -18.04 18.67 4.13
C GLY A 107 -16.65 19.28 4.25
N PRO A 108 -16.10 19.27 5.47
CA PRO A 108 -14.72 19.66 5.69
C PRO A 108 -13.73 18.78 4.90
N ILE A 109 -12.62 19.37 4.50
CA ILE A 109 -11.48 18.67 3.91
C ILE A 109 -10.32 18.75 4.91
N ILE A 110 -9.79 17.61 5.30
CA ILE A 110 -8.63 17.50 6.19
C ILE A 110 -7.55 16.71 5.43
N ALA A 111 -6.32 17.18 5.48
CA ALA A 111 -5.20 16.45 4.91
C ALA A 111 -4.06 16.31 5.92
N PHE A 112 -3.34 15.22 5.85
CA PHE A 112 -2.07 15.04 6.56
C PHE A 112 -1.10 14.20 5.74
N GLY A 113 0.19 14.40 6.05
CA GLY A 113 1.32 13.81 5.33
C GLY A 113 1.66 12.41 5.80
N ASP A 114 2.93 12.17 5.78
CA ASP A 114 3.62 10.92 5.97
C ASP A 114 3.32 10.25 7.31
N LEU A 115 3.12 8.96 7.27
CA LEU A 115 2.83 8.13 8.46
C LEU A 115 4.00 7.19 8.82
N HIS A 116 4.77 6.76 7.83
CA HIS A 116 5.97 5.96 7.99
C HIS A 116 5.82 4.84 9.03
N GLY A 117 4.78 4.04 8.94
CA GLY A 117 4.55 2.92 9.83
C GLY A 117 4.27 3.28 11.30
N ASP A 118 4.08 4.57 11.65
CA ASP A 118 3.83 5.00 13.03
C ASP A 118 2.34 4.88 13.39
N TRP A 119 1.97 3.74 13.94
CA TRP A 119 0.61 3.50 14.39
C TRP A 119 0.14 4.52 15.44
N ASN A 120 0.98 4.81 16.42
CA ASN A 120 0.60 5.69 17.53
C ASN A 120 0.39 7.13 17.05
N SER A 121 1.29 7.63 16.21
CA SER A 121 1.14 8.96 15.59
C SER A 121 -0.09 9.01 14.69
N THR A 122 -0.36 7.97 13.88
CA THR A 122 -1.55 7.86 13.06
C THR A 122 -2.83 7.98 13.89
N ILE A 123 -2.94 7.21 14.97
CA ILE A 123 -4.10 7.27 15.88
C ILE A 123 -4.23 8.65 16.54
N ASN A 124 -3.12 9.22 17.00
CA ASN A 124 -3.12 10.54 17.66
C ASN A 124 -3.55 11.66 16.73
N LEU A 125 -3.10 11.65 15.45
CA LEU A 125 -3.54 12.60 14.43
C LEU A 125 -5.04 12.52 14.21
N LEU A 126 -5.57 11.31 14.02
CA LEU A 126 -6.99 11.09 13.76
C LEU A 126 -7.87 11.47 14.96
N LEU A 127 -7.40 11.23 16.21
CA LEU A 127 -8.07 11.66 17.43
C LEU A 127 -8.07 13.18 17.57
N LYS A 128 -6.93 13.84 17.35
CA LYS A 128 -6.82 15.30 17.40
C LYS A 128 -7.70 16.00 16.36
N ALA A 129 -7.84 15.37 15.17
CA ALA A 129 -8.74 15.84 14.13
C ALA A 129 -10.21 15.51 14.38
N ASN A 130 -10.57 14.85 15.49
CA ASN A 130 -11.92 14.38 15.81
C ASN A 130 -12.53 13.47 14.75
N LEU A 131 -11.68 12.72 14.02
CA LEU A 131 -12.13 11.83 12.95
C LEU A 131 -12.45 10.42 13.44
N ILE A 132 -11.94 10.02 14.60
CA ILE A 132 -12.18 8.71 15.19
C ILE A 132 -12.43 8.80 16.70
N LYS A 133 -13.09 7.77 17.23
CA LYS A 133 -13.20 7.52 18.68
C LYS A 133 -13.13 6.03 18.96
N LYS A 134 -12.88 5.67 20.25
CA LYS A 134 -13.07 4.29 20.71
C LYS A 134 -14.55 3.96 20.74
N GLY A 135 -14.92 2.93 20.01
CA GLY A 135 -16.24 2.33 20.06
C GLY A 135 -16.30 1.09 20.97
N PRO A 136 -17.42 0.34 20.92
CA PRO A 136 -17.57 -0.91 21.65
C PRO A 136 -16.42 -1.89 21.35
N PHE A 137 -16.06 -2.70 22.35
CA PHE A 137 -14.98 -3.69 22.25
C PHE A 137 -13.61 -3.12 21.82
N GLY A 138 -13.38 -1.82 22.09
CA GLY A 138 -12.11 -1.15 21.77
C GLY A 138 -11.84 -0.91 20.28
N ARG A 139 -12.82 -1.11 19.41
CA ARG A 139 -12.70 -0.84 17.97
C ARG A 139 -12.70 0.67 17.71
N TRP A 140 -11.95 1.10 16.67
CA TRP A 140 -11.99 2.46 16.21
C TRP A 140 -13.20 2.69 15.31
N VAL A 141 -13.91 3.80 15.55
CA VAL A 141 -15.12 4.18 14.82
C VAL A 141 -14.92 5.56 14.24
N TRP A 142 -15.33 5.73 13.00
CA TRP A 142 -15.35 7.03 12.33
C TRP A 142 -16.34 7.99 12.99
N THR A 143 -15.91 9.23 13.17
CA THR A 143 -16.74 10.32 13.73
C THR A 143 -16.68 11.58 12.91
N GLY A 144 -15.96 11.55 11.79
CA GLY A 144 -15.74 12.69 10.92
C GLY A 144 -16.98 13.09 10.09
N LYS A 145 -18.11 12.38 10.22
CA LYS A 145 -19.31 12.64 9.42
C LYS A 145 -18.96 12.69 7.93
N ASN A 146 -19.41 13.73 7.20
CA ASN A 146 -19.15 13.98 5.79
C ASN A 146 -17.77 14.59 5.49
N THR A 147 -16.82 14.51 6.42
CA THR A 147 -15.45 14.97 6.20
C THR A 147 -14.73 14.10 5.15
N PHE A 148 -14.02 14.76 4.25
CA PHE A 148 -13.05 14.12 3.37
C PHE A 148 -11.67 14.22 3.97
N LEU A 149 -11.10 13.09 4.34
CA LEU A 149 -9.74 12.97 4.81
C LEU A 149 -8.85 12.54 3.65
N VAL A 150 -7.77 13.28 3.40
CA VAL A 150 -6.74 12.92 2.42
C VAL A 150 -5.42 12.67 3.14
N GLN A 151 -4.92 11.45 3.05
CA GLN A 151 -3.59 11.07 3.50
C GLN A 151 -2.67 10.99 2.26
N VAL A 152 -1.64 11.85 2.23
CA VAL A 152 -0.92 12.14 0.98
C VAL A 152 0.28 11.23 0.70
N GLY A 153 0.26 9.96 1.12
CA GLY A 153 1.31 8.98 0.81
C GLY A 153 2.29 8.72 1.95
N ASP A 154 3.30 7.91 1.68
CA ASP A 154 4.32 7.52 2.65
C ASP A 154 3.75 6.89 3.93
N GLN A 155 2.97 5.83 3.74
CA GLN A 155 2.44 5.02 4.84
C GLN A 155 3.47 4.01 5.36
N VAL A 156 4.51 3.71 4.55
CA VAL A 156 5.53 2.70 4.79
C VAL A 156 6.89 3.31 5.19
N ASP A 157 7.85 2.45 5.54
CA ASP A 157 9.26 2.79 5.78
C ASP A 157 9.53 3.64 7.02
N ARG A 158 9.78 2.94 8.14
CA ARG A 158 10.00 3.58 9.44
C ARG A 158 11.46 3.80 9.83
N LYS A 159 12.43 3.23 9.11
CA LYS A 159 13.84 3.35 9.44
C LYS A 159 14.28 4.82 9.48
N SER A 160 15.14 5.15 10.43
CA SER A 160 15.67 6.51 10.64
C SER A 160 14.61 7.58 10.99
N ARG A 161 13.41 7.18 11.36
CA ARG A 161 12.37 8.07 11.90
C ARG A 161 12.43 8.10 13.43
N SER A 162 11.79 9.10 14.04
CA SER A 162 11.65 9.16 15.50
C SER A 162 11.13 7.85 16.06
N ASN A 163 11.78 7.31 17.10
CA ASN A 163 11.43 6.05 17.72
C ASN A 163 11.42 4.83 16.78
N SER A 164 12.18 4.86 15.69
CA SER A 164 12.27 3.73 14.74
C SER A 164 12.81 2.45 15.38
N ASN A 165 13.57 2.54 16.48
CA ASN A 165 14.03 1.41 17.28
C ASN A 165 12.89 0.68 18.05
N LYS A 166 11.69 1.24 18.05
CA LYS A 166 10.45 0.66 18.62
C LYS A 166 9.43 0.36 17.54
N ASP A 167 9.88 0.11 16.31
CA ASP A 167 8.98 -0.20 15.21
C ASP A 167 8.24 -1.51 15.46
N GLU A 168 6.92 -1.45 15.38
CA GLU A 168 5.99 -2.59 15.53
C GLU A 168 5.60 -3.20 14.17
N ALA A 169 6.28 -2.83 13.09
CA ALA A 169 5.94 -3.23 11.71
C ALA A 169 4.47 -2.93 11.36
N SER A 170 4.01 -1.72 11.68
CA SER A 170 2.58 -1.36 11.60
C SER A 170 2.13 -0.86 10.21
N GLU A 171 2.97 -0.92 9.19
CA GLU A 171 2.69 -0.43 7.84
C GLU A 171 1.38 -1.01 7.27
N LEU A 172 1.29 -2.32 7.17
CA LEU A 172 0.08 -3.01 6.69
C LEU A 172 -1.15 -2.77 7.57
N LYS A 173 -0.93 -2.62 8.87
CA LYS A 173 -1.99 -2.29 9.82
C LYS A 173 -2.56 -0.90 9.54
N ILE A 174 -1.71 0.09 9.28
CA ILE A 174 -2.10 1.45 8.91
C ILE A 174 -2.86 1.44 7.59
N MET A 175 -2.32 0.82 6.56
CA MET A 175 -2.97 0.73 5.25
C MET A 175 -4.38 0.17 5.35
N LYS A 176 -4.54 -0.99 6.00
CA LYS A 176 -5.85 -1.63 6.19
C LYS A 176 -6.79 -0.79 7.06
N PHE A 177 -6.24 -0.10 8.05
CA PHE A 177 -7.02 0.75 8.94
C PHE A 177 -7.60 1.95 8.21
N MET A 178 -6.81 2.63 7.36
CA MET A 178 -7.30 3.73 6.53
C MET A 178 -8.45 3.27 5.61
N ASP A 179 -8.35 2.09 5.02
CA ASP A 179 -9.42 1.53 4.18
C ASP A 179 -10.67 1.14 4.99
N GLN A 180 -10.49 0.65 6.22
CA GLN A 180 -11.63 0.41 7.13
C GLN A 180 -12.34 1.71 7.52
N LEU A 181 -11.57 2.77 7.74
CA LEU A 181 -12.15 4.10 8.00
C LEU A 181 -12.86 4.65 6.77
N HIS A 182 -12.30 4.45 5.55
CA HIS A 182 -12.98 4.82 4.31
C HIS A 182 -14.37 4.17 4.19
N LYS A 183 -14.45 2.86 4.45
CA LYS A 183 -15.74 2.13 4.43
C LYS A 183 -16.75 2.66 5.44
N GLN A 184 -16.29 3.20 6.57
CA GLN A 184 -17.16 3.82 7.56
C GLN A 184 -17.54 5.24 7.13
N ALA A 185 -16.59 6.04 6.65
CA ALA A 185 -16.80 7.42 6.22
C ALA A 185 -17.82 7.54 5.06
N VAL A 186 -17.75 6.63 4.08
CA VAL A 186 -18.68 6.59 2.95
C VAL A 186 -20.15 6.46 3.40
N LYS A 187 -20.41 5.76 4.49
CA LYS A 187 -21.78 5.63 5.06
C LYS A 187 -22.31 6.96 5.61
N GLU A 188 -21.42 7.89 5.92
CA GLU A 188 -21.69 9.23 6.43
C GLU A 188 -21.49 10.32 5.37
N ASN A 189 -21.44 9.95 4.07
CA ASN A 189 -21.11 10.82 2.94
C ASN A 189 -19.75 11.50 3.03
N GLY A 190 -18.82 10.92 3.80
CA GLY A 190 -17.41 11.30 3.88
C GLY A 190 -16.51 10.35 3.07
N ALA A 191 -15.21 10.58 3.15
CA ALA A 191 -14.22 9.70 2.52
C ALA A 191 -12.90 9.71 3.29
N VAL A 192 -12.12 8.62 3.16
CA VAL A 192 -10.71 8.58 3.51
C VAL A 192 -9.97 8.17 2.26
N LEU A 193 -9.25 9.09 1.66
CA LEU A 193 -8.51 8.92 0.42
C LEU A 193 -7.02 8.84 0.77
N SER A 194 -6.37 7.73 0.43
CA SER A 194 -4.94 7.55 0.67
C SER A 194 -4.19 7.59 -0.67
N LEU A 195 -3.07 8.31 -0.69
CA LEU A 195 -2.23 8.42 -1.87
C LEU A 195 -1.01 7.49 -1.79
N ILE A 196 -0.35 7.36 -2.90
CA ILE A 196 0.95 6.71 -3.06
C ILE A 196 2.02 7.80 -2.91
N GLY A 197 3.01 7.57 -2.06
CA GLY A 197 4.18 8.40 -1.93
C GLY A 197 5.42 7.78 -2.58
N ASN A 198 6.56 8.47 -2.49
CA ASN A 198 7.80 7.95 -3.04
C ASN A 198 8.27 6.69 -2.32
N HIS A 199 8.00 6.53 -1.02
CA HIS A 199 8.37 5.33 -0.29
C HIS A 199 7.61 4.08 -0.77
N GLU A 200 6.33 4.19 -1.09
CA GLU A 200 5.60 3.10 -1.74
C GLU A 200 6.25 2.74 -3.07
N LEU A 201 6.60 3.72 -3.92
CA LEU A 201 7.22 3.49 -5.23
C LEU A 201 8.64 2.92 -5.13
N MET A 202 9.48 3.44 -4.21
CA MET A 202 10.82 2.88 -3.93
C MET A 202 10.74 1.40 -3.60
N ASN A 203 9.78 0.99 -2.78
CA ASN A 203 9.57 -0.40 -2.44
C ASN A 203 9.18 -1.25 -3.67
N THR A 204 8.42 -0.72 -4.63
CA THR A 204 8.09 -1.45 -5.87
C THR A 204 9.30 -1.65 -6.78
N LEU A 205 10.30 -0.79 -6.66
CA LEU A 205 11.59 -0.86 -7.36
C LEU A 205 12.63 -1.73 -6.63
N GLY A 206 12.28 -2.26 -5.44
CA GLY A 206 13.17 -3.09 -4.61
C GLY A 206 14.12 -2.28 -3.73
N ASP A 207 13.95 -0.97 -3.61
CA ASP A 207 14.71 -0.14 -2.68
C ASP A 207 14.04 -0.17 -1.29
N PHE A 208 14.68 -0.88 -0.36
CA PHE A 208 14.24 -1.02 1.03
C PHE A 208 15.16 -0.28 2.01
N SER A 209 15.93 0.68 1.52
CA SER A 209 16.92 1.41 2.34
C SER A 209 16.29 2.11 3.55
N TYR A 210 15.02 2.45 3.50
CA TYR A 210 14.22 3.06 4.57
C TYR A 210 13.28 2.10 5.31
N ALA A 211 13.22 0.83 4.91
CA ALA A 211 12.48 -0.18 5.64
C ALA A 211 13.23 -0.58 6.93
N SER A 212 12.51 -0.71 8.04
CA SER A 212 13.12 -1.20 9.29
C SER A 212 13.32 -2.72 9.23
N PRO A 213 14.26 -3.26 10.02
CA PRO A 213 14.43 -4.69 10.13
C PRO A 213 13.16 -5.43 10.57
N GLU A 214 12.36 -4.82 11.45
CA GLU A 214 11.10 -5.35 11.94
C GLU A 214 10.06 -5.39 10.82
N SER A 215 9.98 -4.33 10.02
CA SER A 215 9.10 -4.29 8.84
C SER A 215 9.51 -5.34 7.81
N ILE A 216 10.79 -5.47 7.48
CA ILE A 216 11.29 -6.51 6.56
C ILE A 216 10.89 -7.90 7.04
N LYS A 217 11.12 -8.21 8.33
CA LYS A 217 10.75 -9.51 8.93
C LYS A 217 9.24 -9.77 8.88
N SER A 218 8.41 -8.74 8.93
CA SER A 218 6.96 -8.89 8.91
C SER A 218 6.42 -9.49 7.61
N PHE A 219 7.21 -9.46 6.53
CA PHE A 219 6.92 -10.11 5.24
C PHE A 219 7.40 -11.55 5.14
N GLY A 220 7.93 -12.14 6.21
CA GLY A 220 8.19 -13.58 6.32
C GLY A 220 9.65 -14.01 6.30
N ASP A 221 10.59 -13.10 6.04
CA ASP A 221 12.03 -13.38 6.07
C ASP A 221 12.85 -12.16 6.52
N LYS A 222 14.16 -12.38 6.74
CA LYS A 222 15.09 -11.34 7.18
C LYS A 222 15.86 -10.69 6.02
N GLU A 223 15.80 -11.29 4.84
CA GLU A 223 16.59 -10.91 3.67
C GLU A 223 15.83 -9.98 2.72
N GLY A 224 14.54 -9.75 2.99
CA GLY A 224 13.70 -8.85 2.20
C GLY A 224 13.05 -9.51 0.98
N ILE A 225 13.24 -10.81 0.77
CA ILE A 225 12.64 -11.52 -0.38
C ILE A 225 11.12 -11.47 -0.31
N GLY A 226 10.53 -11.71 0.87
CA GLY A 226 9.08 -11.64 1.05
C GLY A 226 8.53 -10.24 0.84
N ARG A 227 9.27 -9.19 1.25
CA ARG A 227 8.91 -7.80 0.97
C ARG A 227 8.99 -7.49 -0.52
N LEU A 228 10.06 -7.93 -1.20
CA LEU A 228 10.22 -7.77 -2.65
C LEU A 228 9.05 -8.42 -3.42
N GLU A 229 8.72 -9.67 -3.10
CA GLU A 229 7.59 -10.37 -3.72
C GLU A 229 6.24 -9.70 -3.47
N ALA A 230 6.07 -9.03 -2.33
CA ALA A 230 4.85 -8.29 -2.02
C ALA A 230 4.75 -6.98 -2.83
N PHE A 231 5.82 -6.21 -2.88
CA PHE A 231 5.82 -4.87 -3.44
C PHE A 231 6.12 -4.81 -4.93
N ARG A 232 6.84 -5.79 -5.53
CA ARG A 232 7.13 -5.76 -6.96
C ARG A 232 5.86 -5.59 -7.79
N PRO A 233 5.92 -4.94 -8.98
CA PRO A 233 4.78 -4.85 -9.87
C PRO A 233 4.12 -6.21 -10.10
N GLY A 234 2.80 -6.29 -9.97
CA GLY A 234 2.04 -7.55 -9.99
C GLY A 234 2.08 -8.35 -8.68
N GLY A 235 2.87 -7.96 -7.68
CA GLY A 235 2.87 -8.52 -6.34
C GLY A 235 1.56 -8.24 -5.60
N TRP A 236 1.30 -8.97 -4.50
CA TRP A 236 0.01 -8.86 -3.82
C TRP A 236 -0.22 -7.49 -3.19
N LEU A 237 0.83 -6.84 -2.63
CA LEU A 237 0.71 -5.53 -2.02
C LEU A 237 0.69 -4.41 -3.07
N ALA A 238 1.45 -4.55 -4.15
CA ALA A 238 1.36 -3.66 -5.30
C ALA A 238 -0.06 -3.64 -5.89
N LYS A 239 -0.66 -4.81 -6.11
CA LYS A 239 -2.07 -4.93 -6.53
C LYS A 239 -3.05 -4.34 -5.53
N TYR A 240 -2.80 -4.53 -4.23
CA TYR A 240 -3.61 -3.90 -3.18
C TYR A 240 -3.54 -2.37 -3.26
N MET A 241 -2.34 -1.80 -3.43
CA MET A 241 -2.15 -0.35 -3.60
C MET A 241 -2.84 0.15 -4.88
N ALA A 242 -2.67 -0.54 -6.00
CA ALA A 242 -3.33 -0.22 -7.27
C ALA A 242 -4.85 -0.10 -7.16
N ASN A 243 -5.47 -0.85 -6.27
CA ASN A 243 -6.93 -0.89 -6.10
C ASN A 243 -7.46 0.03 -4.99
N ASN A 244 -6.59 0.52 -4.09
CA ASN A 244 -7.01 1.25 -2.89
C ASN A 244 -6.28 2.58 -2.70
N ARG A 245 -5.39 2.97 -3.60
CA ARG A 245 -4.55 4.18 -3.50
C ARG A 245 -4.60 4.97 -4.81
N TYR A 246 -4.33 6.25 -4.69
CA TYR A 246 -4.28 7.20 -5.80
C TYR A 246 -2.87 7.79 -5.90
N SER A 247 -2.41 8.14 -7.09
CA SER A 247 -1.21 8.99 -7.23
C SER A 247 -1.54 10.45 -6.95
N ASN A 248 -2.76 10.85 -7.28
CA ASN A 248 -3.28 12.18 -7.02
C ASN A 248 -4.80 12.15 -6.89
N VAL A 249 -5.37 13.09 -6.12
CA VAL A 249 -6.82 13.30 -6.06
C VAL A 249 -7.14 14.79 -6.07
N ARG A 250 -8.24 15.15 -6.70
CA ARG A 250 -8.83 16.47 -6.62
C ARG A 250 -10.11 16.41 -5.78
N VAL A 251 -10.18 17.23 -4.74
CA VAL A 251 -11.40 17.38 -3.93
C VAL A 251 -11.82 18.84 -3.99
N ASN A 252 -12.97 19.10 -4.62
CA ASN A 252 -13.39 20.45 -5.00
C ASN A 252 -12.31 21.13 -5.86
N ASP A 253 -11.74 22.25 -5.39
CA ASP A 253 -10.68 22.99 -6.08
C ASP A 253 -9.28 22.68 -5.54
N TRP A 254 -9.17 21.75 -4.57
CA TRP A 254 -7.90 21.34 -4.00
C TRP A 254 -7.35 20.12 -4.71
N LEU A 255 -6.10 20.21 -5.17
CA LEU A 255 -5.32 19.09 -5.69
C LEU A 255 -4.41 18.57 -4.58
N PHE A 256 -4.46 17.28 -4.33
CA PHE A 256 -3.59 16.57 -3.40
C PHE A 256 -2.70 15.60 -4.17
N ILE A 257 -1.42 15.68 -3.91
CA ILE A 257 -0.38 14.84 -4.49
C ILE A 257 0.79 14.77 -3.50
N HIS A 258 1.51 13.65 -3.46
CA HIS A 258 2.71 13.52 -2.66
C HIS A 258 3.88 14.24 -3.35
N GLY A 259 4.59 15.10 -2.65
CA GLY A 259 5.79 15.78 -3.13
C GLY A 259 5.62 16.84 -4.23
N GLY A 260 4.49 16.85 -4.95
CA GLY A 260 4.23 17.81 -6.03
C GLY A 260 4.19 17.19 -7.42
N ILE A 261 4.00 18.03 -8.44
CA ILE A 261 4.01 17.66 -9.85
C ILE A 261 4.90 18.65 -10.60
N ASN A 262 5.87 18.17 -11.34
CA ASN A 262 6.72 19.04 -12.13
C ASN A 262 6.01 19.51 -13.41
N LEU A 263 6.49 20.64 -13.97
CA LEU A 263 5.87 21.27 -15.12
C LEU A 263 5.78 20.32 -16.34
N LYS A 264 6.85 19.57 -16.61
CA LYS A 264 6.88 18.65 -17.75
C LYS A 264 5.82 17.54 -17.62
N VAL A 265 5.61 17.00 -16.41
CA VAL A 265 4.55 16.02 -16.16
C VAL A 265 3.19 16.66 -16.38
N ALA A 266 2.96 17.87 -15.83
CA ALA A 266 1.69 18.58 -15.94
C ALA A 266 1.33 18.97 -17.38
N GLU A 267 2.33 19.24 -18.23
CA GLU A 267 2.15 19.56 -19.65
C GLU A 267 1.85 18.33 -20.52
N ASN A 268 2.31 17.14 -20.13
CA ASN A 268 2.22 15.93 -20.94
C ASN A 268 1.13 14.96 -20.49
N TYR A 269 0.68 15.02 -19.25
CA TYR A 269 -0.27 14.05 -18.68
C TYR A 269 -1.40 14.75 -17.92
N SER A 270 -2.60 14.30 -18.14
CA SER A 270 -3.73 14.62 -17.26
C SER A 270 -3.59 13.90 -15.92
N LEU A 271 -4.25 14.43 -14.87
CA LEU A 271 -4.30 13.80 -13.55
C LEU A 271 -4.83 12.36 -13.59
N ASN A 272 -5.78 12.09 -14.46
CA ASN A 272 -6.35 10.75 -14.65
C ASN A 272 -5.36 9.80 -15.34
N GLU A 273 -4.57 10.29 -16.29
CA GLU A 273 -3.53 9.48 -16.94
C GLU A 273 -2.42 9.11 -15.98
N ILE A 274 -1.99 10.02 -15.11
CA ILE A 274 -1.02 9.72 -14.05
C ILE A 274 -1.54 8.60 -13.16
N ASN A 275 -2.77 8.70 -12.67
CA ASN A 275 -3.38 7.65 -11.86
C ASN A 275 -3.49 6.31 -12.61
N TYR A 276 -3.85 6.35 -13.89
CA TYR A 276 -3.95 5.17 -14.73
C TYR A 276 -2.58 4.48 -14.92
N LEU A 277 -1.56 5.23 -15.32
CA LEU A 277 -0.22 4.69 -15.60
C LEU A 277 0.42 4.07 -14.35
N ILE A 278 0.38 4.76 -13.23
CA ILE A 278 0.91 4.23 -11.95
C ILE A 278 0.11 3.00 -11.51
N ARG A 279 -1.20 3.01 -11.67
CA ARG A 279 -2.02 1.84 -11.37
C ARG A 279 -1.66 0.63 -12.24
N GLU A 280 -1.55 0.80 -13.54
CA GLU A 280 -1.20 -0.28 -14.47
C GLU A 280 0.24 -0.81 -14.23
N TYR A 281 1.16 0.07 -13.85
CA TYR A 281 2.49 -0.31 -13.39
C TYR A 281 2.40 -1.19 -12.13
N LEU A 282 1.67 -0.77 -11.11
CA LEU A 282 1.50 -1.54 -9.88
C LEU A 282 0.82 -2.90 -10.11
N LEU A 283 -0.11 -2.97 -11.05
CA LEU A 283 -0.74 -4.24 -11.45
C LEU A 283 0.22 -5.18 -12.20
N GLY A 284 1.36 -4.66 -12.70
CA GLY A 284 2.31 -5.38 -13.52
C GLY A 284 1.91 -5.47 -14.99
N ASN A 285 0.97 -4.65 -15.43
CA ASN A 285 0.50 -4.60 -16.82
C ASN A 285 1.41 -3.74 -17.72
N ILE A 286 2.10 -2.76 -17.13
CA ILE A 286 3.08 -1.89 -17.81
C ILE A 286 4.41 -1.99 -17.06
N SER A 287 5.52 -2.09 -17.80
CA SER A 287 6.87 -2.13 -17.24
C SER A 287 7.28 -0.76 -16.68
N LYS A 288 8.19 -0.73 -15.71
CA LYS A 288 8.89 0.48 -15.29
C LYS A 288 9.72 1.11 -16.41
N ASP A 289 10.14 0.30 -17.39
CA ASP A 289 10.94 0.74 -18.54
C ASP A 289 10.07 1.27 -19.70
N ASP A 290 8.74 1.30 -19.54
CA ASP A 290 7.86 2.01 -20.46
C ASP A 290 8.14 3.52 -20.36
N PRO A 291 8.39 4.23 -21.48
CA PRO A 291 8.80 5.64 -21.42
C PRO A 291 7.85 6.56 -20.64
N LYS A 292 6.55 6.25 -20.60
CA LYS A 292 5.56 7.03 -19.86
C LYS A 292 5.66 6.77 -18.36
N VAL A 293 5.89 5.51 -17.96
CA VAL A 293 6.04 5.12 -16.57
C VAL A 293 7.37 5.59 -16.02
N ASP A 294 8.46 5.36 -16.76
CA ASP A 294 9.81 5.85 -16.44
C ASP A 294 9.81 7.35 -16.17
N PHE A 295 9.16 8.13 -17.05
CA PHE A 295 9.02 9.58 -16.90
C PHE A 295 8.24 10.00 -15.65
N LEU A 296 7.33 9.17 -15.15
CA LEU A 296 6.56 9.45 -13.93
C LEU A 296 7.27 8.98 -12.65
N LEU A 297 8.22 8.04 -12.77
CA LEU A 297 8.97 7.50 -11.63
C LEU A 297 10.24 8.30 -11.33
N HIS A 298 10.74 9.10 -12.28
CA HIS A 298 11.98 9.90 -12.24
C HIS A 298 11.73 11.38 -12.58
#